data_3d5daa347bfa91a006e73f081ccf53df
#
_entry.id   3d5daa347bfa91a006e73f081ccf53df
#
_cell.length_a   1.000
_cell.length_b   1.000
_cell.length_c   1.000
_cell.angle_alpha   90.00
_cell.angle_beta   90.00
_cell.angle_gamma   90.00
#
_symmetry.space_group_name_H-M   'P 1'
#
loop_
_entity.id
_entity.type
_entity.pdbx_description
1 polymer ?
#
loop_
_entity_poly.entity_id
_entity_poly.type
_entity_poly.pdbx_seq_one_letter_code
_entity_poly.pdbx_strand_id
1 'polypeptide(L)'
;MNTPRNVIAIDRVPVSSLLGYKRIGVNKVKIDANTSWQSLPVKVPARLTINDKIDNGVRIYTAQLVFRSCEELTDLERWVYRCKTANGKYYLIGTDKRPYPVGTVTSNHPDNMTDNQLSEVTVTYTSCNQIPYIL
;
A
#
# COMPACT_ATOMS: atom_id res chain seq x y z
N MET A 1 2.01 12.65 -12.40
CA MET A 1 1.05 12.02 -13.31
C MET A 1 0.21 11.02 -12.52
N ASN A 2 -1.11 11.11 -12.63
CA ASN A 2 -2.05 10.43 -11.73
C ASN A 2 -2.62 9.16 -12.37
N THR A 3 -1.78 8.36 -13.00
CA THR A 3 -2.23 7.17 -13.70
C THR A 3 -2.43 6.03 -12.69
N PRO A 4 -3.64 5.50 -12.53
CA PRO A 4 -3.86 4.33 -11.70
C PRO A 4 -3.12 3.12 -12.26
N ARG A 5 -2.57 2.30 -11.36
CA ARG A 5 -1.86 1.08 -11.71
C ARG A 5 -2.63 -0.12 -11.20
N ASN A 6 -2.74 -1.14 -12.04
CA ASN A 6 -3.35 -2.38 -11.63
C ASN A 6 -2.41 -3.15 -10.71
N VAL A 7 -2.94 -3.56 -9.58
CA VAL A 7 -2.21 -4.32 -8.57
C VAL A 7 -2.73 -5.74 -8.56
N ILE A 8 -1.82 -6.71 -8.61
CA ILE A 8 -2.17 -8.13 -8.66
C ILE A 8 -1.93 -8.87 -7.35
N ALA A 9 -1.13 -8.29 -6.44
CA ALA A 9 -0.87 -8.89 -5.13
C ALA A 9 -0.53 -7.79 -4.13
N ILE A 10 -0.96 -7.98 -2.89
CA ILE A 10 -0.68 -7.05 -1.79
C ILE A 10 -0.19 -7.85 -0.60
N ASP A 11 0.93 -7.43 -0.04
CA ASP A 11 1.48 -7.98 1.20
C ASP A 11 1.66 -6.85 2.21
N ARG A 12 1.65 -7.20 3.48
CA ARG A 12 1.94 -6.23 4.54
C ARG A 12 2.84 -6.84 5.59
N VAL A 13 3.51 -5.98 6.32
CA VAL A 13 4.34 -6.38 7.45
C VAL A 13 4.23 -5.31 8.53
N PRO A 14 4.21 -5.68 9.82
CA PRO A 14 4.29 -4.67 10.88
C PRO A 14 5.58 -3.86 10.73
N VAL A 15 5.53 -2.57 11.03
CA VAL A 15 6.70 -1.69 10.93
C VAL A 15 7.87 -2.26 11.74
N SER A 16 7.59 -2.83 12.90
CA SER A 16 8.62 -3.42 13.76
C SER A 16 9.29 -4.66 13.17
N SER A 17 8.67 -5.28 12.19
CA SER A 17 9.19 -6.50 11.54
C SER A 17 9.79 -6.24 10.16
N LEU A 18 9.82 -4.98 9.73
CA LEU A 18 10.46 -4.60 8.48
C LEU A 18 11.99 -4.59 8.68
N LEU A 19 12.68 -5.48 7.97
CA LEU A 19 14.10 -5.69 8.15
C LEU A 19 14.90 -5.08 7.00
N GLY A 20 16.04 -4.47 7.35
CA GLY A 20 17.02 -4.05 6.37
C GLY A 20 16.55 -2.95 5.41
N TYR A 21 15.60 -2.12 5.84
CA TYR A 21 15.14 -1.03 5.01
C TYR A 21 16.29 -0.06 4.69
N LYS A 22 16.54 0.13 3.40
CA LYS A 22 17.56 1.06 2.94
C LYS A 22 17.12 1.70 1.63
N ARG A 23 17.03 3.02 1.63
CA ARG A 23 16.70 3.75 0.40
C ARG A 23 17.94 3.87 -0.47
N ILE A 24 17.81 3.46 -1.72
CA ILE A 24 18.89 3.49 -2.72
C ILE A 24 18.46 4.42 -3.84
N GLY A 25 18.84 5.70 -3.75
CA GLY A 25 18.45 6.67 -4.77
C GLY A 25 17.04 7.21 -4.55
N VAL A 26 16.48 7.79 -5.60
CA VAL A 26 15.24 8.58 -5.51
C VAL A 26 14.00 7.68 -5.43
N ASN A 27 14.00 6.55 -6.15
CA ASN A 27 12.80 5.74 -6.34
C ASN A 27 13.03 4.25 -6.11
N LYS A 28 14.12 3.88 -5.43
CA LYS A 28 14.46 2.48 -5.18
C LYS A 28 14.71 2.26 -3.70
N VAL A 29 14.34 1.07 -3.23
CA VAL A 29 14.57 0.68 -1.85
C VAL A 29 14.99 -0.78 -1.80
N LYS A 30 15.85 -1.11 -0.86
CA LYS A 30 16.27 -2.48 -0.58
C LYS A 30 15.71 -2.90 0.77
N ILE A 31 15.17 -4.10 0.83
CA ILE A 31 14.63 -4.70 2.04
C ILE A 31 15.24 -6.08 2.18
N ASP A 32 15.54 -6.47 3.42
CA ASP A 32 16.07 -7.80 3.71
C ASP A 32 15.08 -8.88 3.26
N ALA A 33 15.56 -9.89 2.55
CA ALA A 33 14.75 -11.00 2.09
C ALA A 33 14.13 -11.82 3.23
N ASN A 34 14.66 -11.70 4.45
CA ASN A 34 14.11 -12.37 5.63
C ASN A 34 12.92 -11.64 6.25
N THR A 35 12.50 -10.52 5.69
CA THR A 35 11.27 -9.84 6.12
C THR A 35 10.07 -10.76 5.91
N SER A 36 9.32 -11.00 6.97
CA SER A 36 8.18 -11.92 6.95
C SER A 36 6.92 -11.20 6.48
N TRP A 37 6.73 -11.10 5.19
CA TRP A 37 5.56 -10.47 4.60
C TRP A 37 4.33 -11.35 4.77
N GLN A 38 3.22 -10.72 5.17
CA GLN A 38 1.91 -11.36 5.25
C GLN A 38 1.15 -11.08 3.95
N SER A 39 0.81 -12.13 3.23
CA SER A 39 0.00 -11.99 2.02
C SER A 39 -1.45 -11.69 2.39
N LEU A 40 -2.03 -10.68 1.75
CA LEU A 40 -3.42 -10.33 1.99
C LEU A 40 -4.32 -10.98 0.93
N PRO A 41 -5.47 -11.54 1.36
CA PRO A 41 -6.43 -12.09 0.41
C PRO A 41 -7.20 -10.93 -0.25
N VAL A 42 -6.68 -10.45 -1.37
CA VAL A 42 -7.30 -9.35 -2.09
C VAL A 42 -8.03 -9.83 -3.31
N LYS A 43 -9.18 -9.23 -3.57
CA LYS A 43 -9.92 -9.48 -4.78
C LYS A 43 -9.51 -8.46 -5.84
N VAL A 44 -9.08 -8.94 -6.98
CA VAL A 44 -8.71 -8.07 -8.10
C VAL A 44 -9.98 -7.55 -8.79
N PRO A 45 -9.97 -6.34 -9.34
CA PRO A 45 -8.80 -5.46 -9.48
C PRO A 45 -8.55 -4.62 -8.22
N ALA A 46 -7.29 -4.51 -7.84
CA ALA A 46 -6.82 -3.53 -6.87
C ALA A 46 -6.09 -2.43 -7.62
N ARG A 47 -6.05 -1.24 -7.04
CA ARG A 47 -5.47 -0.06 -7.70
C ARG A 47 -4.52 0.67 -6.80
N LEU A 48 -3.39 1.09 -7.37
CA LEU A 48 -2.45 2.01 -6.74
C LEU A 48 -2.43 3.30 -7.54
N THR A 49 -2.71 4.41 -6.88
CA THR A 49 -2.64 5.74 -7.48
C THR A 49 -1.57 6.54 -6.75
N ILE A 50 -0.63 7.10 -7.49
CA ILE A 50 0.42 7.94 -6.93
C ILE A 50 0.26 9.35 -7.49
N ASN A 51 0.02 10.31 -6.60
CA ASN A 51 -0.13 11.71 -6.94
C ASN A 51 1.04 12.49 -6.38
N ASP A 52 1.44 13.55 -7.05
CA ASP A 52 2.38 14.51 -6.50
C ASP A 52 1.83 15.93 -6.63
N LYS A 53 2.16 16.75 -5.66
CA LYS A 53 1.82 18.17 -5.68
C LYS A 53 2.90 18.98 -5.00
N ILE A 54 2.93 20.27 -5.31
CA ILE A 54 3.82 21.22 -4.62
C ILE A 54 2.99 22.02 -3.63
N ASP A 55 3.40 21.97 -2.37
CA ASP A 55 2.75 22.70 -1.29
C ASP A 55 3.83 23.50 -0.52
N ASN A 56 3.66 24.81 -0.47
CA ASN A 56 4.64 25.71 0.15
C ASN A 56 6.08 25.49 -0.34
N GLY A 57 6.24 25.23 -1.64
CA GLY A 57 7.56 25.02 -2.25
C GLY A 57 8.12 23.61 -2.06
N VAL A 58 7.40 22.73 -1.39
CA VAL A 58 7.83 21.35 -1.16
C VAL A 58 6.97 20.39 -1.99
N ARG A 59 7.62 19.47 -2.68
CA ARG A 59 6.90 18.41 -3.43
C ARG A 59 6.50 17.30 -2.47
N ILE A 60 5.22 16.97 -2.51
CA ILE A 60 4.62 15.94 -1.66
C ILE A 60 4.04 14.86 -2.54
N TYR A 61 4.36 13.62 -2.21
CA TYR A 61 3.87 12.43 -2.91
C TYR A 61 2.84 11.73 -2.05
N THR A 62 1.70 11.39 -2.63
CA THR A 62 0.63 10.66 -1.96
C THR A 62 0.36 9.38 -2.73
N ALA A 63 0.49 8.25 -2.04
CA ALA A 63 0.11 6.95 -2.58
C ALA A 63 -1.22 6.54 -1.98
N GLN A 64 -2.14 6.10 -2.83
CA GLN A 64 -3.43 5.59 -2.40
C GLN A 64 -3.62 4.19 -2.98
N LEU A 65 -3.72 3.21 -2.09
CA LEU A 65 -3.91 1.82 -2.44
C LEU A 65 -5.34 1.44 -2.07
N VAL A 66 -6.12 1.02 -3.06
CA VAL A 66 -7.52 0.64 -2.87
C VAL A 66 -7.70 -0.81 -3.28
N PHE A 67 -8.24 -1.61 -2.39
CA PHE A 67 -8.50 -3.02 -2.66
C PHE A 67 -9.71 -3.51 -1.88
N ARG A 68 -10.23 -4.64 -2.31
CA ARG A 68 -11.35 -5.31 -1.64
C ARG A 68 -10.86 -6.62 -1.05
N SER A 69 -11.33 -6.93 0.14
CA SER A 69 -10.96 -8.15 0.83
C SER A 69 -12.21 -8.89 1.32
N CYS A 70 -12.18 -10.23 1.21
CA CYS A 70 -13.22 -11.07 1.79
C CYS A 70 -13.07 -11.18 3.31
N GLU A 71 -11.91 -10.86 3.84
CA GLU A 71 -11.66 -10.86 5.27
C GLU A 71 -11.75 -9.44 5.80
N GLU A 72 -12.33 -9.29 6.99
CA GLU A 72 -12.37 -8.01 7.67
C GLU A 72 -11.00 -7.73 8.29
N LEU A 73 -10.39 -6.64 7.87
CA LEU A 73 -9.11 -6.20 8.41
C LEU A 73 -9.39 -5.22 9.54
N THR A 74 -9.08 -5.63 10.77
CA THR A 74 -9.38 -4.83 11.96
C THR A 74 -8.20 -4.02 12.46
N ASP A 75 -6.98 -4.48 12.19
CA ASP A 75 -5.76 -3.78 12.60
C ASP A 75 -5.09 -3.19 11.37
N LEU A 76 -5.17 -1.87 11.24
CA LEU A 76 -4.62 -1.14 10.11
C LEU A 76 -3.54 -0.15 10.52
N GLU A 77 -3.10 -0.18 11.78
CA GLU A 77 -2.11 0.75 12.29
C GLU A 77 -0.71 0.18 12.23
N ARG A 78 0.26 1.02 11.84
CA ARG A 78 1.68 0.69 11.86
C ARG A 78 2.06 -0.48 10.96
N TRP A 79 1.43 -0.54 9.80
CA TRP A 79 1.77 -1.53 8.77
C TRP A 79 2.49 -0.86 7.62
N VAL A 80 3.40 -1.61 7.02
CA VAL A 80 4.03 -1.26 5.75
C VAL A 80 3.49 -2.22 4.69
N TYR A 81 3.10 -1.69 3.56
CA TYR A 81 2.51 -2.46 2.48
C TYR A 81 3.44 -2.52 1.29
N ARG A 82 3.46 -3.65 0.63
CA ARG A 82 4.05 -3.75 -0.71
C ARG A 82 2.98 -4.25 -1.66
N CYS A 83 2.93 -3.68 -2.84
CA CYS A 83 1.98 -4.11 -3.85
C CYS A 83 2.71 -4.43 -5.14
N LYS A 84 2.36 -5.56 -5.73
CA LYS A 84 2.90 -6.00 -7.01
C LYS A 84 1.99 -5.51 -8.12
N THR A 85 2.53 -4.73 -9.03
CA THR A 85 1.79 -4.24 -10.18
C THR A 85 1.85 -5.24 -11.33
N ALA A 86 0.99 -5.03 -12.34
CA ALA A 86 0.90 -5.94 -13.48
C ALA A 86 2.21 -6.05 -14.29
N ASN A 87 3.09 -5.04 -14.19
CA ASN A 87 4.41 -5.07 -14.84
C ASN A 87 5.49 -5.79 -14.02
N GLY A 88 5.13 -6.39 -12.90
CA GLY A 88 6.04 -7.18 -12.07
C GLY A 88 6.83 -6.41 -11.03
N LYS A 89 6.63 -5.10 -10.92
CA LYS A 89 7.34 -4.30 -9.90
C LYS A 89 6.58 -4.31 -8.57
N TYR A 90 7.34 -4.37 -7.47
CA TYR A 90 6.80 -4.20 -6.12
C TYR A 90 7.01 -2.77 -5.66
N TYR A 91 5.93 -2.07 -5.36
CA TYR A 91 5.99 -0.74 -4.76
C TYR A 91 5.85 -0.84 -3.26
N LEU A 92 6.65 -0.06 -2.54
CA LEU A 92 6.63 -0.01 -1.08
C LEU A 92 5.82 1.20 -0.63
N ILE A 93 4.80 0.94 0.19
CA ILE A 93 3.95 1.96 0.77
C ILE A 93 4.29 2.06 2.25
N GLY A 94 5.06 3.08 2.61
CA GLY A 94 5.53 3.28 3.97
C GLY A 94 7.03 3.09 4.10
N THR A 95 7.52 3.37 5.29
CA THR A 95 8.94 3.20 5.65
C THR A 95 9.01 2.63 7.07
N ASP A 96 10.23 2.45 7.57
CA ASP A 96 10.46 2.05 8.96
C ASP A 96 10.25 3.20 9.96
N LYS A 97 9.89 4.39 9.48
CA LYS A 97 9.70 5.60 10.30
C LYS A 97 8.37 6.27 10.00
N ARG A 98 7.95 7.18 10.86
CA ARG A 98 6.77 8.01 10.62
C ARG A 98 6.99 8.95 9.43
N PRO A 99 5.93 9.33 8.70
CA PRO A 99 4.53 8.94 8.90
C PRO A 99 4.27 7.50 8.45
N TYR A 100 3.33 6.83 9.12
CA TYR A 100 2.89 5.49 8.71
C TYR A 100 1.71 5.58 7.77
N PRO A 101 1.53 4.59 6.88
CA PRO A 101 0.32 4.52 6.07
C PRO A 101 -0.93 4.45 6.94
N VAL A 102 -1.99 5.14 6.50
CA VAL A 102 -3.27 5.16 7.20
C VAL A 102 -4.26 4.33 6.40
N GLY A 103 -4.80 3.30 7.03
CA GLY A 103 -5.81 2.45 6.43
C GLY A 103 -7.19 2.78 6.95
N THR A 104 -8.17 2.79 6.04
CA THR A 104 -9.58 2.92 6.39
C THR A 104 -10.35 1.79 5.73
N VAL A 105 -11.33 1.27 6.45
CA VAL A 105 -12.18 0.18 5.96
C VAL A 105 -13.60 0.68 5.83
N THR A 106 -14.18 0.45 4.65
CA THR A 106 -15.60 0.65 4.42
C THR A 106 -16.23 -0.71 4.20
N SER A 107 -17.05 -1.15 5.15
CA SER A 107 -17.79 -2.40 5.02
C SER A 107 -18.99 -2.18 4.12
N ASN A 108 -19.11 -3.01 3.11
CA ASN A 108 -20.27 -2.97 2.23
C ASN A 108 -21.19 -4.13 2.59
N HIS A 109 -22.40 -3.80 3.03
CA HIS A 109 -23.45 -4.79 3.33
C HIS A 109 -24.49 -4.72 2.23
N PRO A 110 -24.34 -5.47 1.14
CA PRO A 110 -25.32 -5.46 0.08
C PRO A 110 -26.67 -5.98 0.57
N ASP A 111 -27.74 -5.38 0.10
CA ASP A 111 -29.08 -5.82 0.45
C ASP A 111 -29.42 -7.19 -0.11
N ASN A 112 -28.65 -7.67 -1.07
CA ASN A 112 -28.84 -8.94 -1.71
C ASN A 112 -27.93 -9.98 -1.08
N MET A 113 -28.51 -11.03 -0.53
CA MET A 113 -27.78 -12.10 0.16
C MET A 113 -26.91 -12.95 -0.78
N THR A 114 -27.09 -12.85 -2.06
CA THR A 114 -26.23 -13.57 -3.04
C THR A 114 -24.94 -12.85 -3.31
N ASP A 115 -24.83 -11.57 -2.93
CA ASP A 115 -23.61 -10.82 -3.12
C ASP A 115 -22.63 -11.11 -1.97
N ASN A 116 -21.38 -11.29 -2.31
CA ASN A 116 -20.33 -11.45 -1.31
C ASN A 116 -20.15 -10.17 -0.52
N GLN A 117 -20.08 -10.31 0.79
CA GLN A 117 -19.72 -9.21 1.64
C GLN A 117 -18.22 -8.94 1.49
N LEU A 118 -17.90 -7.79 0.91
CA LEU A 118 -16.52 -7.36 0.71
C LEU A 118 -16.28 -6.08 1.48
N SER A 119 -15.17 -6.04 2.19
CA SER A 119 -14.69 -4.81 2.80
C SER A 119 -13.78 -4.11 1.83
N GLU A 120 -14.04 -2.84 1.56
CA GLU A 120 -13.13 -2.00 0.79
C GLU A 120 -12.14 -1.35 1.72
N VAL A 121 -10.85 -1.55 1.44
CA VAL A 121 -9.77 -0.99 2.22
C VAL A 121 -9.06 0.06 1.39
N THR A 122 -8.87 1.24 1.96
CA THR A 122 -8.09 2.31 1.36
C THR A 122 -6.92 2.63 2.27
N VAL A 123 -5.71 2.48 1.73
CA VAL A 123 -4.48 2.82 2.43
C VAL A 123 -3.89 4.06 1.79
N THR A 124 -3.68 5.10 2.61
CA THR A 124 -3.14 6.38 2.15
C THR A 124 -1.81 6.64 2.83
N TYR A 125 -0.80 6.98 2.04
CA TYR A 125 0.53 7.29 2.53
C TYR A 125 1.04 8.55 1.85
N THR A 126 1.47 9.52 2.66
CA THR A 126 1.98 10.80 2.17
C THR A 126 3.43 10.97 2.62
N SER A 127 4.29 11.35 1.68
CA SER A 127 5.73 11.50 1.95
C SER A 127 6.31 12.63 1.12
N CYS A 128 7.39 13.23 1.62
CA CYS A 128 8.20 14.17 0.85
C CYS A 128 9.12 13.47 -0.14
N ASN A 129 9.24 12.14 -0.07
CA ASN A 129 10.05 11.34 -0.97
C ASN A 129 9.18 10.56 -1.93
N GLN A 130 9.70 10.27 -3.11
CA GLN A 130 8.98 9.46 -4.09
C GLN A 130 8.65 8.09 -3.52
N ILE A 131 7.51 7.55 -3.96
CA ILE A 131 7.11 6.20 -3.58
C ILE A 131 8.05 5.23 -4.29
N PRO A 132 8.86 4.46 -3.54
CA PRO A 132 9.89 3.63 -4.15
C PRO A 132 9.36 2.28 -4.60
N TYR A 133 10.10 1.63 -5.49
CA TYR A 133 9.90 0.20 -5.74
C TYR A 133 11.04 -0.61 -5.12
N ILE A 134 10.74 -1.84 -4.78
CA ILE A 134 11.69 -2.74 -4.12
C ILE A 134 12.58 -3.41 -5.18
N LEU A 135 13.87 -3.37 -4.92
CA LEU A 135 14.83 -4.06 -5.78
C LEU A 135 14.75 -5.58 -5.63
#